data_e42b5e3a3c2cad718a746c0ee8302ce4
#
_entry.id   e42b5e3a3c2cad718a746c0ee8302ce4
#
_cell.length_a   1.000
_cell.length_b   1.000
_cell.length_c   1.000
_cell.angle_alpha   90.00
_cell.angle_beta   90.00
_cell.angle_gamma   90.00
#
_symmetry.space_group_name_H-M   'P 1'
#
loop_
_entity.id
_entity.type
_entity.pdbx_description
1 polymer ?
#
loop_
_entity_poly.entity_id
_entity_poly.type
_entity_poly.pdbx_seq_one_letter_code
_entity_poly.pdbx_strand_id
1 'polypeptide(L)'
;AQEALELGATLAGRATAGSFLKERFGVGHRVLPLPLGLKATDALVHHLAALSGHPIPQALKDERSRLLDAYADGHKALFGLKVAVYGEEDLACALASWLAEVGAKPVLVASGGESGRMQAALQASIPDFPRLGCRVMQGADFEAIGQAAEECGAGLLAGSSKGYSVAKRLKAPLLRAGFPIHDRFGGGRILHLGYAGALRLFDSLVNLVLEKKQSDSSVGYSYL
;
A
#
# COMPACT_ATOMS: atom_id res chain seq x y z
N ALA A 1 -3.17 -29.75 -7.38
CA ALA A 1 -3.48 -28.31 -7.39
C ALA A 1 -3.69 -27.86 -8.84
N GLN A 2 -4.64 -26.97 -9.08
CA GLN A 2 -4.88 -26.40 -10.40
C GLN A 2 -3.84 -25.31 -10.72
N GLU A 3 -3.54 -24.49 -9.74
CA GLU A 3 -2.58 -23.39 -9.83
C GLU A 3 -1.95 -23.06 -8.47
N ALA A 4 -0.72 -22.59 -8.47
CA ALA A 4 -0.03 -22.01 -7.33
C ALA A 4 -0.13 -20.48 -7.46
N LEU A 5 -0.76 -19.82 -6.50
CA LEU A 5 -0.83 -18.35 -6.43
C LEU A 5 0.16 -17.84 -5.41
N GLU A 6 0.98 -16.88 -5.80
CA GLU A 6 1.91 -16.19 -4.92
C GLU A 6 1.56 -14.71 -4.87
N LEU A 7 1.51 -14.16 -3.67
CA LEU A 7 1.14 -12.76 -3.43
C LEU A 7 2.38 -11.95 -3.05
N GLY A 8 2.80 -11.07 -3.94
CA GLY A 8 3.97 -10.21 -3.77
C GLY A 8 4.52 -9.78 -5.13
N ALA A 9 4.50 -8.49 -5.44
CA ALA A 9 4.93 -7.98 -6.73
C ALA A 9 6.43 -8.20 -7.00
N THR A 10 7.25 -8.26 -5.94
CA THR A 10 8.71 -8.49 -6.02
C THR A 10 9.07 -9.95 -6.23
N LEU A 11 8.11 -10.88 -6.11
CA LEU A 11 8.30 -12.31 -6.37
C LEU A 11 8.36 -12.65 -7.87
N ALA A 12 7.87 -11.77 -8.73
CA ALA A 12 7.85 -12.00 -10.16
C ALA A 12 9.26 -12.28 -10.71
N GLY A 13 9.41 -13.40 -11.44
CA GLY A 13 10.68 -13.82 -12.03
C GLY A 13 11.73 -14.33 -11.03
N ARG A 14 11.35 -14.65 -9.79
CA ARG A 14 12.22 -15.35 -8.81
C ARG A 14 11.98 -16.85 -8.85
N ALA A 15 13.00 -17.60 -8.41
CA ALA A 15 12.83 -19.01 -8.06
C ALA A 15 12.04 -19.09 -6.74
N THR A 16 10.80 -19.54 -6.83
CA THR A 16 9.84 -19.62 -5.73
C THR A 16 9.26 -21.00 -5.64
N ALA A 17 8.49 -21.29 -4.60
CA ALA A 17 7.76 -22.55 -4.50
C ALA A 17 6.79 -22.76 -5.68
N GLY A 18 6.10 -21.70 -6.11
CA GLY A 18 5.19 -21.75 -7.27
C GLY A 18 5.93 -22.03 -8.58
N SER A 19 7.07 -21.36 -8.82
CA SER A 19 7.89 -21.63 -10.02
C SER A 19 8.43 -23.05 -10.03
N PHE A 20 8.87 -23.57 -8.87
CA PHE A 20 9.30 -24.98 -8.73
C PHE A 20 8.17 -25.97 -9.04
N LEU A 21 6.96 -25.72 -8.53
CA LEU A 21 5.80 -26.57 -8.82
C LEU A 21 5.45 -26.55 -10.30
N LYS A 22 5.55 -25.41 -10.95
CA LYS A 22 5.35 -25.28 -12.39
C LYS A 22 6.37 -26.08 -13.19
N GLU A 23 7.66 -25.89 -12.90
CA GLU A 23 8.75 -26.55 -13.62
C GLU A 23 8.78 -28.07 -13.41
N ARG A 24 8.54 -28.52 -12.18
CA ARG A 24 8.66 -29.93 -11.80
C ARG A 24 7.41 -30.75 -12.08
N PHE A 25 6.24 -30.15 -11.94
CA PHE A 25 4.95 -30.88 -11.95
C PHE A 25 3.92 -30.30 -12.94
N GLY A 26 4.26 -29.27 -13.70
CA GLY A 26 3.35 -28.66 -14.65
C GLY A 26 2.16 -27.92 -14.02
N VAL A 27 2.23 -27.61 -12.72
CA VAL A 27 1.18 -26.84 -12.02
C VAL A 27 1.17 -25.41 -12.56
N GLY A 28 -0.01 -24.86 -12.84
CA GLY A 28 -0.15 -23.44 -13.18
C GLY A 28 0.49 -22.57 -12.11
N HIS A 29 1.14 -21.46 -12.48
CA HIS A 29 1.79 -20.56 -11.53
C HIS A 29 1.52 -19.12 -11.91
N ARG A 30 1.05 -18.33 -10.94
CA ARG A 30 0.79 -16.90 -11.10
C ARG A 30 1.27 -16.12 -9.89
N VAL A 31 1.92 -15.01 -10.15
CA VAL A 31 2.29 -14.00 -9.14
C VAL A 31 1.34 -12.81 -9.28
N LEU A 32 0.74 -12.38 -8.18
CA LEU A 32 -0.11 -11.20 -8.10
C LEU A 32 0.43 -10.25 -7.03
N PRO A 33 0.20 -8.93 -7.14
CA PRO A 33 0.53 -8.01 -6.05
C PRO A 33 -0.30 -8.35 -4.80
N LEU A 34 0.14 -7.87 -3.63
CA LEU A 34 -0.70 -7.93 -2.43
C LEU A 34 -2.04 -7.24 -2.73
N PRO A 35 -3.18 -7.86 -2.41
CA PRO A 35 -4.52 -7.33 -2.73
C PRO A 35 -4.89 -6.16 -1.80
N LEU A 36 -4.18 -5.04 -1.92
CA LEU A 36 -4.42 -3.79 -1.21
C LEU A 36 -4.95 -2.74 -2.19
N GLY A 37 -6.06 -2.12 -1.84
CA GLY A 37 -6.78 -1.20 -2.72
C GLY A 37 -7.76 -1.90 -3.66
N LEU A 38 -8.36 -1.12 -4.53
CA LEU A 38 -9.39 -1.59 -5.47
C LEU A 38 -8.77 -2.44 -6.58
N LYS A 39 -7.79 -1.89 -7.30
CA LYS A 39 -7.19 -2.51 -8.49
C LYS A 39 -6.53 -3.86 -8.19
N ALA A 40 -5.73 -3.94 -7.12
CA ALA A 40 -5.04 -5.18 -6.78
C ALA A 40 -6.00 -6.25 -6.25
N THR A 41 -7.03 -5.83 -5.49
CA THR A 41 -8.08 -6.74 -5.01
C THR A 41 -8.95 -7.24 -6.17
N ASP A 42 -9.33 -6.37 -7.12
CA ASP A 42 -10.04 -6.77 -8.34
C ASP A 42 -9.25 -7.83 -9.12
N ALA A 43 -7.93 -7.65 -9.28
CA ALA A 43 -7.08 -8.60 -9.99
C ALA A 43 -7.12 -10.00 -9.35
N LEU A 44 -7.02 -10.08 -8.02
CA LEU A 44 -7.12 -11.35 -7.30
C LEU A 44 -8.50 -11.98 -7.41
N VAL A 45 -9.57 -11.20 -7.15
CA VAL A 45 -10.96 -11.70 -7.15
C VAL A 45 -11.38 -12.19 -8.53
N HIS A 46 -11.05 -11.45 -9.60
CA HIS A 46 -11.35 -11.87 -10.97
C HIS A 46 -10.56 -13.13 -11.36
N HIS A 47 -9.29 -13.20 -10.94
CA HIS A 47 -8.49 -14.41 -11.22
C HIS A 47 -9.08 -15.66 -10.53
N LEU A 48 -9.46 -15.54 -9.26
CA LEU A 48 -10.08 -16.64 -8.52
C LEU A 48 -11.43 -17.05 -9.10
N ALA A 49 -12.25 -16.08 -9.55
CA ALA A 49 -13.51 -16.37 -10.23
C ALA A 49 -13.29 -17.13 -11.54
N ALA A 50 -12.32 -16.71 -12.35
CA ALA A 50 -11.96 -17.39 -13.60
C ALA A 50 -11.42 -18.81 -13.36
N LEU A 51 -10.57 -18.98 -12.34
CA LEU A 51 -9.99 -20.27 -11.99
C LEU A 51 -11.03 -21.27 -11.45
N SER A 52 -11.98 -20.78 -10.65
CA SER A 52 -13.04 -21.62 -10.07
C SER A 52 -14.22 -21.88 -11.02
N GLY A 53 -14.36 -21.08 -12.07
CA GLY A 53 -15.55 -21.10 -12.93
C GLY A 53 -16.83 -20.58 -12.29
N HIS A 54 -16.73 -19.99 -11.08
CA HIS A 54 -17.88 -19.45 -10.35
C HIS A 54 -17.97 -17.92 -10.47
N PRO A 55 -19.18 -17.36 -10.45
CA PRO A 55 -19.35 -15.92 -10.44
C PRO A 55 -18.83 -15.31 -9.13
N ILE A 56 -18.39 -14.06 -9.19
CA ILE A 56 -17.98 -13.30 -7.99
C ILE A 56 -19.19 -13.18 -7.04
N PRO A 57 -19.03 -13.59 -5.76
CA PRO A 57 -20.09 -13.50 -4.75
C PRO A 57 -20.61 -12.07 -4.58
N GLN A 58 -21.93 -11.93 -4.33
CA GLN A 58 -22.54 -10.61 -4.16
C GLN A 58 -21.92 -9.82 -3.00
N ALA A 59 -21.57 -10.48 -1.90
CA ALA A 59 -20.89 -9.84 -0.75
C ALA A 59 -19.60 -9.11 -1.14
N LEU A 60 -18.78 -9.70 -2.04
CA LEU A 60 -17.54 -9.04 -2.53
C LEU A 60 -17.86 -7.86 -3.46
N LYS A 61 -18.93 -7.96 -4.26
CA LYS A 61 -19.39 -6.82 -5.09
C LYS A 61 -19.86 -5.66 -4.22
N ASP A 62 -20.57 -5.96 -3.13
CA ASP A 62 -21.06 -4.95 -2.18
C ASP A 62 -19.91 -4.29 -1.41
N GLU A 63 -18.89 -5.05 -1.00
CA GLU A 63 -17.68 -4.51 -0.39
C GLU A 63 -16.93 -3.59 -1.37
N ARG A 64 -16.79 -4.02 -2.62
CA ARG A 64 -16.17 -3.23 -3.68
C ARG A 64 -16.89 -1.90 -3.90
N SER A 65 -18.23 -1.92 -3.94
CA SER A 65 -19.05 -0.73 -4.13
C SER A 65 -18.87 0.26 -2.96
N ARG A 66 -18.91 -0.25 -1.72
CA ARG A 66 -18.64 0.59 -0.54
C ARG A 66 -17.25 1.25 -0.54
N LEU A 67 -16.23 0.53 -1.02
CA LEU A 67 -14.89 1.09 -1.17
C LEU A 67 -14.85 2.21 -2.22
N LEU A 68 -15.55 2.03 -3.35
CA LEU A 68 -15.65 3.06 -4.39
C LEU A 68 -16.35 4.32 -3.89
N ASP A 69 -17.45 4.17 -3.16
CA ASP A 69 -18.18 5.29 -2.57
C ASP A 69 -17.30 6.07 -1.60
N ALA A 70 -16.58 5.36 -0.73
CA ALA A 70 -15.64 5.99 0.18
C ALA A 70 -14.51 6.75 -0.55
N TYR A 71 -13.95 6.17 -1.62
CA TYR A 71 -12.94 6.84 -2.44
C TYR A 71 -13.49 8.12 -3.08
N ALA A 72 -14.73 8.09 -3.59
CA ALA A 72 -15.37 9.26 -4.18
C ALA A 72 -15.53 10.40 -3.14
N ASP A 73 -15.89 10.06 -1.90
CA ASP A 73 -16.10 11.02 -0.83
C ASP A 73 -14.78 11.60 -0.29
N GLY A 74 -13.78 10.74 -0.06
CA GLY A 74 -12.56 11.11 0.67
C GLY A 74 -11.39 11.58 -0.20
N HIS A 75 -11.40 11.35 -1.53
CA HIS A 75 -10.23 11.60 -2.37
C HIS A 75 -9.75 13.07 -2.36
N LYS A 76 -10.65 14.03 -2.17
CA LYS A 76 -10.32 15.47 -2.10
C LYS A 76 -9.33 15.79 -0.98
N ALA A 77 -9.40 15.04 0.13
CA ALA A 77 -8.48 15.23 1.25
C ALA A 77 -7.06 14.76 0.92
N LEU A 78 -6.92 13.83 -0.02
CA LEU A 78 -5.68 13.11 -0.32
C LEU A 78 -4.98 13.60 -1.59
N PHE A 79 -5.70 14.29 -2.48
CA PHE A 79 -5.15 14.67 -3.79
C PHE A 79 -3.86 15.47 -3.67
N GLY A 80 -2.79 14.94 -4.28
CA GLY A 80 -1.47 15.57 -4.28
C GLY A 80 -0.70 15.46 -2.97
N LEU A 81 -1.23 14.81 -1.92
CA LEU A 81 -0.54 14.60 -0.66
C LEU A 81 0.75 13.80 -0.89
N LYS A 82 1.89 14.39 -0.54
CA LYS A 82 3.19 13.72 -0.65
C LYS A 82 3.38 12.72 0.48
N VAL A 83 3.60 11.45 0.15
CA VAL A 83 3.73 10.37 1.13
C VAL A 83 5.07 9.66 0.98
N ALA A 84 5.77 9.47 2.11
CA ALA A 84 6.89 8.55 2.21
C ALA A 84 6.40 7.20 2.72
N VAL A 85 6.62 6.15 1.92
CA VAL A 85 6.22 4.77 2.22
C VAL A 85 7.46 3.97 2.60
N TYR A 86 7.36 3.16 3.65
CA TYR A 86 8.45 2.26 4.04
C TYR A 86 7.90 0.96 4.67
N GLY A 87 8.66 -0.11 4.51
CA GLY A 87 8.29 -1.40 5.06
C GLY A 87 8.99 -2.57 4.37
N GLU A 88 8.41 -3.73 4.50
CA GLU A 88 8.78 -4.88 3.69
C GLU A 88 8.44 -4.57 2.21
N GLU A 89 9.23 -5.09 1.28
CA GLU A 89 9.22 -4.64 -0.13
C GLU A 89 7.85 -4.78 -0.81
N ASP A 90 7.20 -5.94 -0.66
CA ASP A 90 5.90 -6.18 -1.29
C ASP A 90 4.79 -5.30 -0.68
N LEU A 91 4.82 -5.11 0.64
CA LEU A 91 3.90 -4.22 1.32
C LEU A 91 4.15 -2.76 0.94
N ALA A 92 5.41 -2.32 0.88
CA ALA A 92 5.75 -0.96 0.49
C ALA A 92 5.31 -0.66 -0.95
N CYS A 93 5.50 -1.60 -1.88
CA CYS A 93 5.01 -1.48 -3.25
C CYS A 93 3.47 -1.43 -3.31
N ALA A 94 2.79 -2.28 -2.54
CA ALA A 94 1.32 -2.30 -2.50
C ALA A 94 0.74 -1.02 -1.90
N LEU A 95 1.31 -0.52 -0.79
CA LEU A 95 0.92 0.76 -0.18
C LEU A 95 1.13 1.94 -1.14
N ALA A 96 2.28 1.99 -1.82
CA ALA A 96 2.55 3.04 -2.79
C ALA A 96 1.59 3.01 -3.99
N SER A 97 1.28 1.81 -4.50
CA SER A 97 0.30 1.63 -5.58
C SER A 97 -1.10 2.07 -5.15
N TRP A 98 -1.53 1.68 -3.96
CA TRP A 98 -2.81 2.09 -3.39
C TRP A 98 -2.88 3.60 -3.13
N LEU A 99 -1.84 4.21 -2.58
CA LEU A 99 -1.80 5.66 -2.36
C LEU A 99 -1.92 6.43 -3.68
N ALA A 100 -1.25 5.97 -4.75
CA ALA A 100 -1.40 6.54 -6.08
C ALA A 100 -2.83 6.34 -6.63
N GLU A 101 -3.46 5.20 -6.37
CA GLU A 101 -4.85 4.89 -6.75
C GLU A 101 -5.85 5.90 -6.14
N VAL A 102 -5.64 6.31 -4.89
CA VAL A 102 -6.51 7.25 -4.18
C VAL A 102 -6.11 8.72 -4.36
N GLY A 103 -5.19 9.01 -5.27
CA GLY A 103 -4.80 10.38 -5.64
C GLY A 103 -3.70 11.01 -4.78
N ALA A 104 -3.14 10.29 -3.81
CA ALA A 104 -1.94 10.73 -3.12
C ALA A 104 -0.70 10.54 -4.00
N LYS A 105 0.39 11.22 -3.66
CA LYS A 105 1.65 11.18 -4.40
C LYS A 105 2.73 10.49 -3.58
N PRO A 106 3.03 9.19 -3.81
CA PRO A 106 4.21 8.57 -3.26
C PRO A 106 5.47 9.31 -3.76
N VAL A 107 6.24 9.91 -2.85
CA VAL A 107 7.48 10.64 -3.19
C VAL A 107 8.73 9.85 -2.79
N LEU A 108 8.57 8.90 -1.87
CA LEU A 108 9.59 7.96 -1.44
C LEU A 108 8.95 6.60 -1.19
N VAL A 109 9.57 5.53 -1.69
CA VAL A 109 9.25 4.15 -1.33
C VAL A 109 10.55 3.46 -0.91
N ALA A 110 10.62 3.02 0.34
CA ALA A 110 11.84 2.52 0.93
C ALA A 110 11.66 1.18 1.65
N SER A 111 12.69 0.35 1.59
CA SER A 111 12.76 -0.92 2.31
C SER A 111 14.18 -1.18 2.82
N GLY A 112 14.27 -1.94 3.92
CA GLY A 112 15.52 -2.57 4.35
C GLY A 112 15.87 -3.83 3.55
N GLY A 113 14.96 -4.33 2.70
CA GLY A 113 15.22 -5.43 1.77
C GLY A 113 16.04 -4.97 0.55
N GLU A 114 16.69 -5.93 -0.13
CA GLU A 114 17.60 -5.68 -1.25
C GLU A 114 17.30 -6.60 -2.44
N SER A 115 16.03 -6.84 -2.76
CA SER A 115 15.66 -7.73 -3.87
C SER A 115 16.08 -7.23 -5.24
N GLY A 116 16.34 -5.93 -5.40
CA GLY A 116 16.59 -5.27 -6.67
C GLY A 116 15.32 -5.11 -7.54
N ARG A 117 14.11 -5.42 -7.02
CA ARG A 117 12.89 -5.55 -7.82
C ARG A 117 11.82 -4.52 -7.55
N MET A 118 11.94 -3.73 -6.48
CA MET A 118 10.94 -2.74 -6.11
C MET A 118 10.64 -1.74 -7.24
N GLN A 119 11.67 -1.25 -7.92
CA GLN A 119 11.51 -0.33 -9.05
C GLN A 119 10.62 -0.90 -10.15
N ALA A 120 10.89 -2.15 -10.58
CA ALA A 120 10.10 -2.83 -11.61
C ALA A 120 8.67 -3.12 -11.13
N ALA A 121 8.49 -3.54 -9.88
CA ALA A 121 7.18 -3.79 -9.28
C ALA A 121 6.32 -2.51 -9.24
N LEU A 122 6.89 -1.38 -8.85
CA LEU A 122 6.21 -0.09 -8.85
C LEU A 122 5.85 0.39 -10.26
N GLN A 123 6.74 0.25 -11.22
CA GLN A 123 6.47 0.58 -12.62
C GLN A 123 5.34 -0.27 -13.22
N ALA A 124 5.24 -1.54 -12.83
CA ALA A 124 4.16 -2.41 -13.28
C ALA A 124 2.81 -2.09 -12.62
N SER A 125 2.82 -1.57 -11.40
CA SER A 125 1.61 -1.36 -10.61
C SER A 125 1.02 0.04 -10.73
N ILE A 126 1.87 1.06 -10.88
CA ILE A 126 1.48 2.49 -10.90
C ILE A 126 1.59 3.02 -12.33
N PRO A 127 0.47 3.44 -12.94
CA PRO A 127 0.52 4.11 -14.23
C PRO A 127 1.43 5.35 -14.20
N ASP A 128 2.22 5.55 -15.25
CA ASP A 128 3.13 6.70 -15.36
C ASP A 128 4.12 6.89 -14.18
N PHE A 129 4.49 5.81 -13.49
CA PHE A 129 5.40 5.84 -12.34
C PHE A 129 6.64 6.73 -12.55
N PRO A 130 7.33 6.72 -13.71
CA PRO A 130 8.49 7.58 -13.94
C PRO A 130 8.16 9.08 -13.82
N ARG A 131 6.93 9.50 -14.15
CA ARG A 131 6.49 10.90 -14.05
C ARG A 131 6.22 11.36 -12.62
N LEU A 132 6.03 10.44 -11.69
CA LEU A 132 5.81 10.78 -10.28
C LEU A 132 7.07 11.40 -9.64
N GLY A 133 8.27 11.09 -10.17
CA GLY A 133 9.53 11.50 -9.56
C GLY A 133 9.73 10.85 -8.18
N CYS A 134 9.20 9.64 -7.99
CA CYS A 134 9.28 8.91 -6.74
C CYS A 134 10.68 8.31 -6.57
N ARG A 135 11.32 8.59 -5.42
CA ARG A 135 12.58 7.96 -5.03
C ARG A 135 12.33 6.56 -4.51
N VAL A 136 13.08 5.57 -5.00
CA VAL A 136 13.03 4.18 -4.52
C VAL A 136 14.34 3.85 -3.83
N MET A 137 14.27 3.33 -2.60
CA MET A 137 15.45 2.95 -1.80
C MET A 137 15.30 1.51 -1.31
N GLN A 138 16.38 0.75 -1.45
CA GLN A 138 16.52 -0.60 -0.92
C GLN A 138 17.75 -0.67 -0.02
N GLY A 139 17.81 -1.61 0.91
CA GLY A 139 18.88 -1.71 1.91
C GLY A 139 18.97 -0.51 2.84
N ALA A 140 17.90 0.28 2.96
CA ALA A 140 17.92 1.52 3.70
C ALA A 140 17.55 1.31 5.18
N ASP A 141 18.30 1.92 6.06
CA ASP A 141 17.95 2.04 7.47
C ASP A 141 16.96 3.20 7.73
N PHE A 142 16.46 3.30 8.97
CA PHE A 142 15.47 4.33 9.33
C PHE A 142 16.03 5.74 9.34
N GLU A 143 17.34 5.93 9.51
CA GLU A 143 17.94 7.26 9.45
C GLU A 143 18.00 7.75 8.00
N ALA A 144 18.47 6.91 7.08
CA ALA A 144 18.49 7.19 5.65
C ALA A 144 17.07 7.42 5.10
N ILE A 145 16.08 6.60 5.53
CA ILE A 145 14.66 6.78 5.16
C ILE A 145 14.15 8.12 5.67
N GLY A 146 14.48 8.50 6.91
CA GLY A 146 14.04 9.74 7.52
C GLY A 146 14.60 10.98 6.81
N GLN A 147 15.88 10.95 6.45
CA GLN A 147 16.52 12.01 5.68
C GLN A 147 15.92 12.13 4.28
N ALA A 148 15.75 11.00 3.58
CA ALA A 148 15.14 10.99 2.26
C ALA A 148 13.68 11.48 2.27
N ALA A 149 12.90 11.14 3.30
CA ALA A 149 11.53 11.63 3.45
C ALA A 149 11.47 13.15 3.61
N GLU A 150 12.40 13.73 4.35
CA GLU A 150 12.55 15.19 4.52
C GLU A 150 12.94 15.85 3.20
N GLU A 151 13.97 15.35 2.52
CA GLU A 151 14.44 15.85 1.22
C GLU A 151 13.32 15.81 0.14
N CYS A 152 12.50 14.76 0.14
CA CYS A 152 11.35 14.62 -0.77
C CYS A 152 10.15 15.48 -0.36
N GLY A 153 10.19 16.13 0.81
CA GLY A 153 9.10 16.94 1.32
C GLY A 153 7.84 16.12 1.65
N ALA A 154 8.00 14.95 2.26
CA ALA A 154 6.88 14.11 2.64
C ALA A 154 6.02 14.78 3.71
N GLY A 155 4.72 14.92 3.44
CA GLY A 155 3.72 15.47 4.37
C GLY A 155 3.03 14.39 5.21
N LEU A 156 3.24 13.11 4.90
CA LEU A 156 2.73 11.95 5.63
C LEU A 156 3.70 10.78 5.48
N LEU A 157 3.83 9.96 6.51
CA LEU A 157 4.53 8.69 6.46
C LEU A 157 3.55 7.52 6.49
N ALA A 158 3.82 6.45 5.75
CA ALA A 158 3.02 5.23 5.76
C ALA A 158 3.92 4.00 5.94
N GLY A 159 3.67 3.22 6.99
CA GLY A 159 4.45 2.02 7.31
C GLY A 159 4.33 1.60 8.78
N SER A 160 5.27 0.81 9.25
CA SER A 160 5.27 0.27 10.61
C SER A 160 5.47 1.33 11.69
N SER A 161 5.24 0.97 12.95
CA SER A 161 5.47 1.87 14.11
C SER A 161 6.92 2.31 14.27
N LYS A 162 7.88 1.64 13.62
CA LYS A 162 9.30 2.00 13.67
C LYS A 162 9.59 3.40 13.12
N GLY A 163 8.78 3.91 12.20
CA GLY A 163 8.92 5.27 11.66
C GLY A 163 8.36 6.37 12.56
N TYR A 164 7.88 6.06 13.78
CA TYR A 164 7.30 7.08 14.67
C TYR A 164 8.26 8.23 14.99
N SER A 165 9.53 7.94 15.27
CA SER A 165 10.54 8.96 15.55
C SER A 165 10.75 9.92 14.37
N VAL A 166 10.79 9.38 13.15
CA VAL A 166 10.88 10.17 11.91
C VAL A 166 9.64 11.04 11.73
N ALA A 167 8.45 10.45 11.85
CA ALA A 167 7.17 11.17 11.74
C ALA A 167 7.09 12.33 12.74
N LYS A 168 7.50 12.10 14.00
CA LYS A 168 7.56 13.13 15.03
C LYS A 168 8.53 14.26 14.68
N ARG A 169 9.74 13.93 14.19
CA ARG A 169 10.76 14.90 13.75
C ARG A 169 10.24 15.78 12.62
N LEU A 170 9.59 15.19 11.63
CA LEU A 170 9.02 15.87 10.47
C LEU A 170 7.66 16.56 10.77
N LYS A 171 7.11 16.41 11.97
CA LYS A 171 5.75 16.87 12.32
C LYS A 171 4.68 16.37 11.32
N ALA A 172 4.91 15.21 10.75
CA ALA A 172 4.04 14.55 9.78
C ALA A 172 3.22 13.44 10.47
N PRO A 173 1.95 13.24 10.09
CA PRO A 173 1.19 12.11 10.57
C PRO A 173 1.78 10.78 10.09
N LEU A 174 1.55 9.71 10.86
CA LEU A 174 1.98 8.37 10.55
C LEU A 174 0.78 7.44 10.34
N LEU A 175 0.54 7.04 9.09
CA LEU A 175 -0.37 5.94 8.79
C LEU A 175 0.32 4.61 9.11
N ARG A 176 -0.17 3.95 10.16
CA ARG A 176 0.39 2.66 10.58
C ARG A 176 -0.15 1.54 9.71
N ALA A 177 0.74 0.91 8.96
CA ALA A 177 0.43 -0.24 8.13
C ALA A 177 1.57 -1.28 8.21
N GLY A 178 1.22 -2.56 8.07
CA GLY A 178 2.18 -3.67 8.14
C GLY A 178 2.63 -3.99 9.56
N PHE A 179 3.82 -4.56 9.67
CA PHE A 179 4.40 -5.04 10.92
C PHE A 179 5.83 -4.50 11.09
N PRO A 180 6.28 -4.29 12.34
CA PRO A 180 5.51 -4.35 13.58
C PRO A 180 4.72 -3.06 13.88
N ILE A 181 3.57 -3.19 14.56
CA ILE A 181 2.85 -2.06 15.15
C ILE A 181 2.83 -2.28 16.67
N HIS A 182 3.80 -1.73 17.38
CA HIS A 182 3.98 -1.90 18.82
C HIS A 182 3.36 -0.78 19.64
N ASP A 183 3.12 0.37 19.05
CA ASP A 183 2.69 1.60 19.72
C ASP A 183 1.16 1.82 19.64
N ARG A 184 0.42 0.80 19.22
CA ARG A 184 -1.05 0.80 19.19
C ARG A 184 -1.61 -0.53 19.69
N PHE A 185 -2.60 -0.45 20.57
CA PHE A 185 -3.35 -1.63 20.99
C PHE A 185 -4.08 -2.21 19.78
N GLY A 186 -4.00 -3.52 19.61
CA GLY A 186 -4.62 -4.22 18.48
C GLY A 186 -3.93 -4.06 17.14
N GLY A 187 -2.74 -3.46 17.07
CA GLY A 187 -1.99 -3.23 15.82
C GLY A 187 -1.84 -4.48 14.96
N GLY A 188 -1.61 -5.65 15.57
CA GLY A 188 -1.52 -6.93 14.84
C GLY A 188 -2.86 -7.50 14.31
N ARG A 189 -3.98 -6.83 14.59
CA ARG A 189 -5.33 -7.24 14.14
C ARG A 189 -5.93 -6.27 13.12
N ILE A 190 -5.18 -5.26 12.70
CA ILE A 190 -5.65 -4.29 11.71
C ILE A 190 -5.74 -4.98 10.36
N LEU A 191 -6.93 -4.92 9.75
CA LEU A 191 -7.17 -5.44 8.41
C LEU A 191 -6.69 -4.42 7.37
N HIS A 192 -5.80 -4.83 6.48
CA HIS A 192 -5.24 -3.97 5.42
C HIS A 192 -5.62 -4.45 4.02
N LEU A 193 -5.85 -5.75 3.82
CA LEU A 193 -6.03 -6.37 2.52
C LEU A 193 -7.50 -6.60 2.17
N GLY A 194 -7.79 -6.77 0.89
CA GLY A 194 -9.13 -6.90 0.36
C GLY A 194 -9.89 -5.56 0.37
N TYR A 195 -11.12 -5.56 -0.13
CA TYR A 195 -11.92 -4.33 -0.17
C TYR A 195 -12.21 -3.76 1.23
N ALA A 196 -12.61 -4.62 2.16
CA ALA A 196 -12.90 -4.20 3.54
C ALA A 196 -11.65 -3.68 4.27
N GLY A 197 -10.48 -4.29 4.02
CA GLY A 197 -9.21 -3.82 4.59
C GLY A 197 -8.78 -2.49 3.99
N ALA A 198 -8.89 -2.34 2.68
CA ALA A 198 -8.60 -1.10 1.97
C ALA A 198 -9.51 0.05 2.44
N LEU A 199 -10.81 -0.22 2.66
CA LEU A 199 -11.76 0.76 3.20
C LEU A 199 -11.32 1.26 4.57
N ARG A 200 -11.01 0.36 5.50
CA ARG A 200 -10.55 0.74 6.86
C ARG A 200 -9.26 1.55 6.83
N LEU A 201 -8.33 1.17 5.95
CA LEU A 201 -7.07 1.88 5.80
C LEU A 201 -7.30 3.27 5.19
N PHE A 202 -8.24 3.39 4.25
CA PHE A 202 -8.65 4.64 3.64
C PHE A 202 -9.26 5.60 4.65
N ASP A 203 -10.24 5.14 5.45
CA ASP A 203 -10.84 5.93 6.52
C ASP A 203 -9.77 6.42 7.51
N SER A 204 -8.84 5.54 7.89
CA SER A 204 -7.74 5.91 8.78
C SER A 204 -6.83 6.97 8.15
N LEU A 205 -6.52 6.87 6.86
CA LEU A 205 -5.69 7.83 6.14
C LEU A 205 -6.38 9.20 6.04
N VAL A 206 -7.65 9.23 5.63
CA VAL A 206 -8.42 10.48 5.51
C VAL A 206 -8.52 11.16 6.87
N ASN A 207 -8.89 10.40 7.93
CA ASN A 207 -9.01 10.95 9.28
C ASN A 207 -7.69 11.49 9.83
N LEU A 208 -6.55 10.85 9.57
CA LEU A 208 -5.22 11.38 9.92
C LEU A 208 -4.93 12.73 9.24
N VAL A 209 -5.31 12.87 7.99
CA VAL A 209 -5.13 14.14 7.24
C VAL A 209 -6.04 15.23 7.79
N LEU A 210 -7.29 14.89 8.11
CA LEU A 210 -8.25 15.83 8.70
C LEU A 210 -7.82 16.28 10.09
N GLU A 211 -7.39 15.35 10.94
CA GLU A 211 -6.84 15.64 12.27
C GLU A 211 -5.66 16.61 12.19
N LYS A 212 -4.75 16.37 11.24
CA LYS A 212 -3.59 17.26 11.01
C LYS A 212 -4.05 18.66 10.58
N LYS A 213 -4.98 18.76 9.62
CA LYS A 213 -5.54 20.05 9.19
C LYS A 213 -6.21 20.81 10.32
N GLN A 214 -6.99 20.10 11.17
CA GLN A 214 -7.66 20.70 12.31
C GLN A 214 -6.64 21.19 13.35
N SER A 215 -5.60 20.41 13.63
CA SER A 215 -4.54 20.79 14.59
C SER A 215 -3.70 21.97 14.09
N ASP A 216 -3.52 22.12 12.79
CA ASP A 216 -2.76 23.21 12.19
C ASP A 216 -3.60 24.48 12.02
N SER A 217 -4.92 24.39 12.11
CA SER A 217 -5.83 25.51 11.95
C SER A 217 -5.83 26.40 13.18
N SER A 218 -5.68 27.70 13.00
CA SER A 218 -5.79 28.69 14.09
C SER A 218 -7.21 28.77 14.69
N VAL A 219 -8.21 28.29 13.96
CA VAL A 219 -9.63 28.25 14.40
C VAL A 219 -9.95 26.92 15.09
N GLY A 220 -9.09 25.91 14.98
CA GLY A 220 -9.26 24.58 15.61
C GLY A 220 -10.32 23.69 14.98
N TYR A 221 -11.16 24.21 14.06
CA TYR A 221 -12.19 23.48 13.37
C TYR A 221 -12.31 23.93 11.91
N SER A 222 -12.35 22.98 11.00
CA SER A 222 -12.50 23.24 9.57
C SER A 222 -13.58 22.33 9.00
N TYR A 223 -14.62 22.91 8.42
CA TYR A 223 -15.50 22.19 7.51
C TYR A 223 -14.73 21.89 6.22
N LEU A 224 -14.92 20.69 5.68
CA LEU A 224 -14.41 20.28 4.37
C LEU A 224 -15.18 20.97 3.25
#